data_d23ae7822fa8262eb673084288186a93
#
_entry.id   d23ae7822fa8262eb673084288186a93
#
_cell.length_a   1.000
_cell.length_b   1.000
_cell.length_c   1.000
_cell.angle_alpha   90.00
_cell.angle_beta   90.00
_cell.angle_gamma   90.00
#
_symmetry.space_group_name_H-M   'P 1'
#
loop_
_entity.id
_entity.type
_entity.pdbx_description
1 polymer ?
#
loop_
_entity_poly.entity_id
_entity_poly.type
_entity_poly.pdbx_seq_one_letter_code
_entity_poly.pdbx_strand_id
1 'polypeptide(L)'
;MVVTNACAPDPRVMRHAVWMQQAGYQVTVHAFDREEQHPMSQNHQGVRIMRYRVGRVPYGGTVNTYRGIRRFQRTVIRTLTHDPPALVYCHDADTLKIGCALKEAANIPFVFDMHDLQHTWIRYAAPQSRLRSLISGQMKQRMLSRARAASTILTSSTQVSDVSSRGFVQWLQHHGLDGVSIENRPLPPFGTVKTPSEKTWTVGFIGRVRDLKAFELLVSAVKTLQPHERPKIRVAGDGTASAKVRTMLMDEVENGTLEAEVSGAFSQDDLPDLINELDVMYAMYAPLRGNILQGALPVKMFDAAAQGVPSVVNDGCLMGDLAESEGLGKAVAWDDAVAVGQALLALRAEVVELQATGEREHQRWLAAMAEVLAFLQ
;
A
#
# COMPACT_ATOMS: atom_id res chain seq x y z
N MET A 1 17.46 4.81 6.78
CA MET A 1 16.20 4.88 6.00
C MET A 1 15.37 6.04 6.47
N VAL A 2 14.56 6.67 5.61
CA VAL A 2 13.73 7.83 5.99
C VAL A 2 12.31 7.63 5.48
N VAL A 3 11.31 7.89 6.35
CA VAL A 3 9.87 7.77 6.03
C VAL A 3 9.06 8.87 6.70
N THR A 4 7.96 9.34 6.07
CA THR A 4 7.13 10.43 6.60
C THR A 4 5.87 9.96 7.33
N ASN A 5 5.88 8.73 7.82
CA ASN A 5 4.94 8.18 8.79
C ASN A 5 5.69 7.73 10.06
N ALA A 6 4.98 7.28 11.08
CA ALA A 6 5.58 6.88 12.35
C ALA A 6 6.35 5.55 12.30
N CYS A 7 6.34 4.80 11.21
CA CYS A 7 6.86 3.45 11.11
C CYS A 7 6.42 2.56 12.31
N ALA A 8 5.09 2.42 12.49
CA ALA A 8 4.51 1.77 13.66
C ALA A 8 3.41 0.74 13.32
N PRO A 9 3.75 -0.43 12.76
CA PRO A 9 4.81 -0.70 11.82
C PRO A 9 4.49 -0.17 10.41
N ASP A 10 5.51 -0.08 9.55
CA ASP A 10 5.35 0.05 8.10
C ASP A 10 5.95 -1.21 7.46
N PRO A 11 5.12 -2.14 6.95
CA PRO A 11 5.60 -3.45 6.51
C PRO A 11 6.65 -3.38 5.40
N ARG A 12 6.52 -2.43 4.45
CA ARG A 12 7.49 -2.29 3.37
C ARG A 12 8.83 -1.72 3.86
N VAL A 13 8.78 -0.67 4.66
CA VAL A 13 9.97 -0.06 5.25
C VAL A 13 10.71 -1.08 6.11
N MET A 14 10.00 -1.83 6.96
CA MET A 14 10.58 -2.84 7.82
C MET A 14 11.18 -4.01 7.03
N ARG A 15 10.50 -4.49 5.99
CA ARG A 15 11.01 -5.53 5.11
C ARG A 15 12.35 -5.14 4.48
N HIS A 16 12.43 -3.96 3.87
CA HIS A 16 13.68 -3.48 3.27
C HIS A 16 14.75 -3.22 4.33
N ALA A 17 14.37 -2.79 5.55
CA ALA A 17 15.31 -2.63 6.64
C ALA A 17 15.92 -3.97 7.09
N VAL A 18 15.11 -5.01 7.20
CA VAL A 18 15.57 -6.37 7.52
C VAL A 18 16.47 -6.91 6.39
N TRP A 19 16.13 -6.71 5.13
CA TRP A 19 16.98 -7.12 4.00
C TRP A 19 18.35 -6.42 4.01
N MET A 20 18.38 -5.12 4.34
CA MET A 20 19.66 -4.42 4.53
C MET A 20 20.48 -4.97 5.69
N GLN A 21 19.82 -5.38 6.80
CA GLN A 21 20.53 -6.03 7.92
C GLN A 21 21.09 -7.40 7.51
N GLN A 22 20.32 -8.19 6.75
CA GLN A 22 20.77 -9.48 6.21
C GLN A 22 21.97 -9.31 5.25
N ALA A 23 22.04 -8.17 4.56
CA ALA A 23 23.21 -7.78 3.75
C ALA A 23 24.39 -7.25 4.60
N GLY A 24 24.31 -7.23 5.94
CA GLY A 24 25.40 -6.88 6.84
C GLY A 24 25.44 -5.43 7.32
N TYR A 25 24.38 -4.63 7.06
CA TYR A 25 24.37 -3.21 7.42
C TYR A 25 23.59 -2.95 8.70
N GLN A 26 24.06 -1.99 9.51
CA GLN A 26 23.28 -1.43 10.59
C GLN A 26 22.23 -0.47 10.06
N VAL A 27 20.97 -0.67 10.41
CA VAL A 27 19.87 0.12 9.89
C VAL A 27 19.22 0.96 10.99
N THR A 28 19.09 2.26 10.72
CA THR A 28 18.26 3.18 11.50
C THR A 28 17.17 3.75 10.60
N VAL A 29 15.91 3.64 11.03
CA VAL A 29 14.76 4.26 10.37
C VAL A 29 14.48 5.60 11.05
N HIS A 30 14.57 6.70 10.29
CA HIS A 30 14.18 8.04 10.70
C HIS A 30 12.72 8.29 10.27
N ALA A 31 11.81 8.25 11.24
CA ALA A 31 10.38 8.25 11.03
C ALA A 31 9.72 9.56 11.52
N PHE A 32 8.70 10.04 10.83
CA PHE A 32 7.94 11.20 11.26
C PHE A 32 6.70 10.80 12.06
N ASP A 33 6.75 10.90 13.39
CA ASP A 33 5.58 10.69 14.25
C ASP A 33 4.69 11.93 14.23
N ARG A 34 3.77 11.98 13.25
CA ARG A 34 2.91 13.14 12.97
C ARG A 34 1.92 13.44 14.10
N GLU A 35 1.52 12.43 14.84
CA GLU A 35 0.50 12.54 15.90
C GLU A 35 1.12 12.50 17.29
N GLU A 36 2.41 12.29 17.39
CA GLU A 36 3.19 12.21 18.62
C GLU A 36 2.71 11.12 19.59
N GLN A 37 2.31 9.98 19.03
CA GLN A 37 1.69 8.88 19.78
C GLN A 37 2.64 7.75 20.13
N HIS A 38 3.82 7.66 19.47
CA HIS A 38 4.73 6.53 19.60
C HIS A 38 6.00 6.91 20.38
N PRO A 39 6.73 5.95 20.99
CA PRO A 39 8.03 6.21 21.62
C PRO A 39 9.01 6.87 20.63
N MET A 40 9.82 7.82 21.10
CA MET A 40 10.80 8.52 20.26
C MET A 40 11.90 7.60 19.72
N SER A 41 12.21 6.52 20.45
CA SER A 41 13.14 5.48 19.99
C SER A 41 12.58 4.11 20.33
N GLN A 42 12.70 3.18 19.39
CA GLN A 42 12.25 1.80 19.54
C GLN A 42 13.19 0.89 18.76
N ASN A 43 13.43 -0.31 19.26
CA ASN A 43 14.04 -1.39 18.49
C ASN A 43 12.93 -2.38 18.09
N HIS A 44 12.85 -2.69 16.81
CA HIS A 44 11.89 -3.67 16.29
C HIS A 44 12.61 -4.56 15.26
N GLN A 45 12.61 -5.86 15.48
CA GLN A 45 13.33 -6.84 14.64
C GLN A 45 14.82 -6.48 14.41
N GLY A 46 15.51 -5.95 15.44
CA GLY A 46 16.88 -5.49 15.33
C GLY A 46 17.08 -4.12 14.68
N VAL A 47 16.04 -3.55 14.06
CA VAL A 47 16.07 -2.23 13.41
C VAL A 47 15.80 -1.14 14.44
N ARG A 48 16.67 -0.14 14.52
CA ARG A 48 16.45 1.05 15.34
C ARG A 48 15.51 2.01 14.63
N ILE A 49 14.37 2.33 15.25
CA ILE A 49 13.41 3.33 14.75
C ILE A 49 13.56 4.59 15.60
N MET A 50 13.94 5.70 14.99
CA MET A 50 14.02 7.03 15.61
C MET A 50 12.88 7.90 15.09
N ARG A 51 12.00 8.33 15.99
CA ARG A 51 10.83 9.13 15.63
C ARG A 51 11.03 10.59 15.97
N TYR A 52 10.69 11.45 15.02
CA TYR A 52 10.82 12.89 15.13
C TYR A 52 9.46 13.53 15.41
N ARG A 53 9.36 14.27 16.49
CA ARG A 53 8.21 15.08 16.87
C ARG A 53 8.52 16.54 16.56
N VAL A 54 8.09 17.01 15.40
CA VAL A 54 8.36 18.38 14.92
C VAL A 54 7.09 19.23 14.89
N GLY A 55 6.16 18.93 15.77
CA GLY A 55 4.83 19.48 15.92
C GLY A 55 3.76 18.59 15.30
N ARG A 56 2.59 18.55 15.93
CA ARG A 56 1.45 17.74 15.49
C ARG A 56 0.99 18.13 14.09
N VAL A 57 0.88 17.14 13.21
CA VAL A 57 0.48 17.33 11.81
C VAL A 57 -0.46 16.18 11.41
N PRO A 58 -1.72 16.22 11.84
CA PRO A 58 -2.67 15.18 11.53
C PRO A 58 -2.86 15.00 10.01
N TYR A 59 -3.24 13.81 9.60
CA TYR A 59 -3.50 13.49 8.20
C TYR A 59 -4.70 14.30 7.67
N GLY A 60 -4.61 14.76 6.41
CA GLY A 60 -5.70 15.47 5.71
C GLY A 60 -5.60 16.98 5.61
N GLY A 61 -4.65 17.62 6.31
CA GLY A 61 -4.40 19.08 6.22
C GLY A 61 -3.32 19.41 5.17
N THR A 62 -3.58 20.31 4.21
CA THR A 62 -2.62 20.58 3.12
C THR A 62 -1.42 21.42 3.55
N VAL A 63 -1.66 22.62 4.13
CA VAL A 63 -0.59 23.58 4.48
C VAL A 63 0.21 23.10 5.70
N ASN A 64 -0.48 22.65 6.74
CA ASN A 64 0.17 22.15 7.95
C ASN A 64 0.99 20.89 7.68
N THR A 65 0.47 19.98 6.85
CA THR A 65 1.20 18.79 6.41
C THR A 65 2.49 19.16 5.68
N TYR A 66 2.42 20.09 4.74
CA TYR A 66 3.60 20.57 4.02
C TYR A 66 4.64 21.22 4.95
N ARG A 67 4.21 22.07 5.88
CA ARG A 67 5.10 22.71 6.88
C ARG A 67 5.74 21.66 7.80
N GLY A 68 4.97 20.69 8.27
CA GLY A 68 5.46 19.60 9.11
C GLY A 68 6.50 18.74 8.40
N ILE A 69 6.22 18.29 7.17
CA ILE A 69 7.18 17.56 6.34
C ILE A 69 8.47 18.39 6.14
N ARG A 70 8.38 19.69 5.89
CA ARG A 70 9.58 20.54 5.74
C ARG A 70 10.38 20.69 7.03
N ARG A 71 9.72 20.74 8.19
CA ARG A 71 10.43 20.72 9.49
C ARG A 71 11.12 19.40 9.71
N PHE A 72 10.43 18.29 9.50
CA PHE A 72 10.99 16.95 9.56
C PHE A 72 12.21 16.80 8.64
N GLN A 73 12.09 17.14 7.35
CA GLN A 73 13.21 17.10 6.40
C GLN A 73 14.42 17.88 6.89
N ARG A 74 14.24 19.12 7.38
CA ARG A 74 15.34 19.96 7.89
C ARG A 74 16.01 19.33 9.11
N THR A 75 15.23 18.74 10.02
CA THR A 75 15.75 18.10 11.23
C THR A 75 16.55 16.86 10.86
N VAL A 76 16.01 15.98 10.00
CA VAL A 76 16.73 14.76 9.56
C VAL A 76 17.99 15.11 8.78
N ILE A 77 17.95 16.09 7.85
CA ILE A 77 19.14 16.55 7.13
C ILE A 77 20.23 16.98 8.12
N ARG A 78 19.88 17.82 9.11
CA ARG A 78 20.84 18.27 10.13
C ARG A 78 21.43 17.11 10.92
N THR A 79 20.60 16.17 11.37
CA THR A 79 21.05 14.98 12.10
C THR A 79 22.02 14.15 11.25
N LEU A 80 21.66 13.84 9.99
CA LEU A 80 22.47 12.99 9.10
C LEU A 80 23.67 13.72 8.48
N THR A 81 23.72 15.05 8.53
CA THR A 81 24.94 15.79 8.18
C THR A 81 25.94 15.77 9.32
N HIS A 82 25.48 15.70 10.58
CA HIS A 82 26.35 15.61 11.76
C HIS A 82 26.90 14.18 11.96
N ASP A 83 26.08 13.17 11.69
CA ASP A 83 26.44 11.75 11.75
C ASP A 83 26.11 11.10 10.40
N PRO A 84 27.03 11.19 9.41
CA PRO A 84 26.74 10.80 8.05
C PRO A 84 26.61 9.28 7.89
N PRO A 85 25.50 8.77 7.31
CA PRO A 85 25.39 7.36 6.98
C PRO A 85 26.14 7.03 5.69
N ALA A 86 26.47 5.77 5.48
CA ALA A 86 27.04 5.30 4.22
C ALA A 86 26.01 5.34 3.06
N LEU A 87 24.72 5.19 3.37
CA LEU A 87 23.62 5.19 2.39
C LEU A 87 22.37 5.82 3.00
N VAL A 88 21.62 6.59 2.20
CA VAL A 88 20.28 7.03 2.53
C VAL A 88 19.25 6.27 1.71
N TYR A 89 18.25 5.71 2.36
CA TYR A 89 17.13 5.02 1.69
C TYR A 89 15.87 5.87 1.86
N CYS A 90 15.40 6.47 0.78
CA CYS A 90 14.29 7.42 0.74
C CYS A 90 12.99 6.70 0.38
N HIS A 91 12.09 6.51 1.36
CA HIS A 91 10.76 5.97 1.10
C HIS A 91 9.81 7.12 0.76
N ASP A 92 9.18 7.02 -0.40
CA ASP A 92 8.27 8.01 -0.98
C ASP A 92 8.89 9.36 -1.40
N ALA A 93 8.15 10.08 -2.24
CA ALA A 93 8.61 11.31 -2.90
C ALA A 93 8.93 12.46 -1.94
N ASP A 94 8.30 12.49 -0.78
CA ASP A 94 8.48 13.54 0.23
C ASP A 94 9.79 13.39 1.02
N THR A 95 10.48 12.25 0.95
CA THR A 95 11.82 12.05 1.55
C THR A 95 12.96 12.36 0.59
N LEU A 96 12.74 12.41 -0.73
CA LEU A 96 13.77 12.63 -1.74
C LEU A 96 14.63 13.88 -1.53
N LYS A 97 14.04 14.94 -0.92
CA LYS A 97 14.82 16.14 -0.60
C LYS A 97 15.95 15.86 0.37
N ILE A 98 15.80 14.87 1.26
CA ILE A 98 16.84 14.47 2.22
C ILE A 98 17.98 13.77 1.48
N GLY A 99 17.66 12.78 0.64
CA GLY A 99 18.65 12.10 -0.19
C GLY A 99 19.46 13.07 -1.06
N CYS A 100 18.77 13.97 -1.79
CA CYS A 100 19.45 14.97 -2.62
C CYS A 100 20.37 15.89 -1.80
N ALA A 101 19.90 16.39 -0.64
CA ALA A 101 20.69 17.29 0.19
C ALA A 101 21.97 16.63 0.74
N LEU A 102 21.90 15.36 1.14
CA LEU A 102 23.05 14.61 1.65
C LEU A 102 23.99 14.19 0.54
N LYS A 103 23.49 13.88 -0.65
CA LYS A 103 24.31 13.66 -1.83
C LYS A 103 25.08 14.92 -2.23
N GLU A 104 24.43 16.08 -2.23
CA GLU A 104 25.07 17.36 -2.56
C GLU A 104 26.10 17.77 -1.51
N ALA A 105 25.79 17.61 -0.21
CA ALA A 105 26.65 18.08 0.89
C ALA A 105 27.84 17.16 1.19
N ALA A 106 27.70 15.85 1.04
CA ALA A 106 28.67 14.85 1.49
C ALA A 106 28.85 13.67 0.52
N ASN A 107 28.35 13.77 -0.70
CA ASN A 107 28.39 12.72 -1.74
C ASN A 107 27.82 11.37 -1.28
N ILE A 108 26.87 11.38 -0.33
CA ILE A 108 26.24 10.17 0.18
C ILE A 108 25.24 9.65 -0.86
N PRO A 109 25.39 8.40 -1.34
CA PRO A 109 24.43 7.81 -2.28
C PRO A 109 23.06 7.63 -1.64
N PHE A 110 22.01 7.63 -2.46
CA PHE A 110 20.68 7.33 -1.95
C PHE A 110 19.86 6.46 -2.91
N VAL A 111 19.04 5.60 -2.33
CA VAL A 111 18.00 4.81 -3.00
C VAL A 111 16.68 5.54 -2.88
N PHE A 112 15.91 5.54 -3.95
CA PHE A 112 14.51 6.01 -3.94
C PHE A 112 13.56 4.82 -4.05
N ASP A 113 12.75 4.60 -3.04
CA ASP A 113 11.69 3.58 -3.03
C ASP A 113 10.33 4.26 -3.18
N MET A 114 9.77 4.20 -4.39
CA MET A 114 8.51 4.82 -4.76
C MET A 114 7.34 3.86 -4.49
N HIS A 115 6.63 4.08 -3.38
CA HIS A 115 5.48 3.24 -3.01
C HIS A 115 4.21 3.61 -3.78
N ASP A 116 4.06 4.90 -4.12
CA ASP A 116 2.84 5.44 -4.69
C ASP A 116 3.10 6.75 -5.45
N LEU A 117 2.14 7.15 -6.25
CA LEU A 117 2.14 8.42 -6.96
C LEU A 117 1.53 9.53 -6.07
N GLN A 118 2.26 9.92 -5.01
CA GLN A 118 1.79 10.87 -3.99
C GLN A 118 1.22 12.17 -4.56
N HIS A 119 1.71 12.63 -5.72
CA HIS A 119 1.21 13.84 -6.38
C HIS A 119 -0.27 13.73 -6.81
N THR A 120 -0.80 12.50 -6.98
CA THR A 120 -2.20 12.27 -7.33
C THR A 120 -3.14 12.52 -6.15
N TRP A 121 -2.67 12.34 -4.93
CA TRP A 121 -3.49 12.43 -3.72
C TRP A 121 -4.09 13.82 -3.48
N ILE A 122 -3.37 14.88 -3.89
CA ILE A 122 -3.90 16.24 -3.73
C ILE A 122 -5.16 16.47 -4.58
N ARG A 123 -5.33 15.71 -5.66
CA ARG A 123 -6.50 15.81 -6.54
C ARG A 123 -7.70 15.04 -6.02
N TYR A 124 -7.51 14.03 -5.14
CA TYR A 124 -8.56 13.12 -4.71
C TYR A 124 -9.80 13.84 -4.14
N ALA A 125 -9.61 14.84 -3.27
CA ALA A 125 -10.74 15.57 -2.65
C ALA A 125 -11.46 16.55 -3.61
N ALA A 126 -10.85 16.95 -4.74
CA ALA A 126 -11.46 17.81 -5.75
C ALA A 126 -10.79 17.56 -7.12
N PRO A 127 -11.17 16.47 -7.83
CA PRO A 127 -10.52 16.05 -9.08
C PRO A 127 -10.57 17.10 -10.18
N GLN A 128 -11.64 17.92 -10.23
CA GLN A 128 -11.88 18.96 -11.24
C GLN A 128 -11.15 20.29 -10.95
N SER A 129 -10.47 20.42 -9.81
CA SER A 129 -9.80 21.66 -9.44
C SER A 129 -8.54 21.91 -10.29
N ARG A 130 -8.57 22.95 -11.14
CA ARG A 130 -7.41 23.37 -11.95
C ARG A 130 -6.19 23.72 -11.08
N LEU A 131 -6.40 24.37 -9.94
CA LEU A 131 -5.31 24.71 -9.01
C LEU A 131 -4.65 23.45 -8.44
N ARG A 132 -5.44 22.46 -8.01
CA ARG A 132 -4.91 21.18 -7.51
C ARG A 132 -4.20 20.39 -8.60
N SER A 133 -4.69 20.46 -9.84
CA SER A 133 -4.03 19.85 -10.99
C SER A 133 -2.66 20.49 -11.26
N LEU A 134 -2.55 21.82 -11.21
CA LEU A 134 -1.28 22.54 -11.35
C LEU A 134 -0.28 22.16 -10.24
N ILE A 135 -0.73 22.16 -8.97
CA ILE A 135 0.11 21.76 -7.83
C ILE A 135 0.57 20.32 -7.98
N SER A 136 -0.33 19.40 -8.37
CA SER A 136 0.00 17.99 -8.64
C SER A 136 1.07 17.87 -9.72
N GLY A 137 0.96 18.62 -10.81
CA GLY A 137 1.95 18.68 -11.89
C GLY A 137 3.33 19.16 -11.38
N GLN A 138 3.36 20.23 -10.58
CA GLN A 138 4.61 20.71 -9.97
C GLN A 138 5.23 19.69 -9.00
N MET A 139 4.41 19.01 -8.18
CA MET A 139 4.88 17.96 -7.29
C MET A 139 5.51 16.81 -8.09
N LYS A 140 4.83 16.37 -9.17
CA LYS A 140 5.35 15.35 -10.08
C LYS A 140 6.73 15.75 -10.66
N GLN A 141 6.84 16.94 -11.24
CA GLN A 141 8.10 17.42 -11.83
C GLN A 141 9.24 17.50 -10.80
N ARG A 142 8.96 17.97 -9.59
CA ARG A 142 9.96 18.01 -8.51
C ARG A 142 10.40 16.62 -8.08
N MET A 143 9.47 15.66 -7.99
CA MET A 143 9.79 14.27 -7.68
C MET A 143 10.70 13.68 -8.77
N LEU A 144 10.31 13.77 -10.05
CA LEU A 144 11.08 13.26 -11.18
C LEU A 144 12.49 13.89 -11.26
N SER A 145 12.59 15.20 -11.07
CA SER A 145 13.89 15.90 -11.05
C SER A 145 14.81 15.38 -9.94
N ARG A 146 14.29 15.11 -8.76
CA ARG A 146 15.07 14.59 -7.64
C ARG A 146 15.39 13.10 -7.79
N ALA A 147 14.45 12.32 -8.31
CA ALA A 147 14.62 10.90 -8.53
C ALA A 147 15.80 10.59 -9.49
N ARG A 148 16.08 11.49 -10.46
CA ARG A 148 17.27 11.37 -11.35
C ARG A 148 18.61 11.33 -10.63
N ALA A 149 18.66 11.84 -9.40
CA ALA A 149 19.89 11.83 -8.60
C ALA A 149 20.06 10.56 -7.76
N ALA A 150 19.03 9.70 -7.68
CA ALA A 150 19.09 8.44 -6.95
C ALA A 150 20.09 7.47 -7.62
N SER A 151 20.77 6.66 -6.82
CA SER A 151 21.64 5.59 -7.31
C SER A 151 20.83 4.41 -7.84
N THR A 152 19.66 4.17 -7.26
CA THR A 152 18.71 3.15 -7.69
C THR A 152 17.30 3.61 -7.37
N ILE A 153 16.35 3.32 -8.26
CA ILE A 153 14.91 3.56 -8.04
C ILE A 153 14.20 2.21 -7.93
N LEU A 154 13.57 1.99 -6.79
CA LEU A 154 12.68 0.86 -6.57
C LEU A 154 11.23 1.34 -6.62
N THR A 155 10.33 0.45 -6.99
CA THR A 155 8.90 0.75 -7.01
C THR A 155 8.08 -0.49 -6.67
N SER A 156 6.77 -0.35 -6.54
CA SER A 156 5.90 -1.42 -6.04
C SER A 156 5.16 -2.19 -7.13
N SER A 157 5.37 -1.88 -8.41
CA SER A 157 4.66 -2.56 -9.48
C SER A 157 5.32 -2.45 -10.85
N THR A 158 5.11 -3.48 -11.67
CA THR A 158 5.44 -3.52 -13.09
C THR A 158 4.29 -4.19 -13.86
N GLN A 159 4.20 -3.94 -15.16
CA GLN A 159 3.23 -4.64 -16.01
C GLN A 159 3.46 -6.15 -16.00
N VAL A 160 2.37 -6.91 -16.18
CA VAL A 160 2.41 -8.38 -16.24
C VAL A 160 2.89 -8.88 -17.59
N SER A 161 2.47 -8.20 -18.66
CA SER A 161 2.81 -8.50 -20.05
C SER A 161 2.78 -7.21 -20.89
N ASP A 162 3.26 -7.26 -22.12
CA ASP A 162 3.29 -6.10 -23.02
C ASP A 162 1.91 -5.55 -23.36
N VAL A 163 0.87 -6.36 -23.23
CA VAL A 163 -0.53 -5.97 -23.51
C VAL A 163 -1.32 -5.62 -22.24
N SER A 164 -0.74 -5.85 -21.05
CA SER A 164 -1.38 -5.55 -19.78
C SER A 164 -1.32 -4.06 -19.43
N SER A 165 -2.09 -3.67 -18.43
CA SER A 165 -2.04 -2.34 -17.84
C SER A 165 -0.65 -2.02 -17.30
N ARG A 166 -0.26 -0.75 -17.39
CA ARG A 166 1.06 -0.29 -16.98
C ARG A 166 1.21 -0.26 -15.47
N GLY A 167 2.40 -0.68 -14.99
CA GLY A 167 2.84 -0.50 -13.61
C GLY A 167 3.67 0.77 -13.41
N PHE A 168 4.16 0.95 -12.21
CA PHE A 168 5.00 2.11 -11.86
C PHE A 168 6.36 2.08 -12.55
N VAL A 169 6.89 0.91 -12.91
CA VAL A 169 8.11 0.82 -13.75
C VAL A 169 7.87 1.51 -15.09
N GLN A 170 6.78 1.17 -15.80
CA GLN A 170 6.44 1.75 -17.09
C GLN A 170 6.08 3.23 -16.97
N TRP A 171 5.50 3.63 -15.84
CA TRP A 171 5.26 5.04 -15.55
C TRP A 171 6.58 5.82 -15.41
N LEU A 172 7.59 5.27 -14.72
CA LEU A 172 8.93 5.86 -14.62
C LEU A 172 9.60 5.95 -15.99
N GLN A 173 9.59 4.86 -16.78
CA GLN A 173 10.17 4.80 -18.13
C GLN A 173 9.57 5.86 -19.06
N HIS A 174 8.25 6.06 -19.02
CA HIS A 174 7.58 7.13 -19.76
C HIS A 174 8.10 8.54 -19.40
N HIS A 175 8.71 8.69 -18.23
CA HIS A 175 9.30 9.95 -17.74
C HIS A 175 10.83 9.97 -17.82
N GLY A 176 11.44 9.01 -18.55
CA GLY A 176 12.89 8.92 -18.74
C GLY A 176 13.66 8.54 -17.47
N LEU A 177 13.10 7.65 -16.67
CA LEU A 177 13.69 7.07 -15.47
C LEU A 177 13.57 5.55 -15.52
N ASP A 178 14.63 4.86 -15.12
CA ASP A 178 14.60 3.42 -14.92
C ASP A 178 14.32 3.09 -13.46
N GLY A 179 13.54 2.03 -13.24
CA GLY A 179 13.21 1.55 -11.91
C GLY A 179 13.00 0.05 -11.91
N VAL A 180 13.19 -0.57 -10.76
CA VAL A 180 12.97 -2.00 -10.56
C VAL A 180 11.77 -2.23 -9.66
N SER A 181 10.86 -3.12 -10.06
CA SER A 181 9.71 -3.48 -9.25
C SER A 181 10.08 -4.45 -8.14
N ILE A 182 9.75 -4.05 -6.93
CA ILE A 182 9.76 -4.89 -5.73
C ILE A 182 8.35 -4.84 -5.15
N GLU A 183 7.56 -5.85 -5.42
CA GLU A 183 6.15 -5.88 -5.05
C GLU A 183 5.96 -6.15 -3.55
N ASN A 184 4.82 -5.74 -3.01
CA ASN A 184 4.50 -5.93 -1.59
C ASN A 184 3.90 -7.32 -1.33
N ARG A 185 4.59 -8.37 -1.73
CA ARG A 185 4.16 -9.76 -1.50
C ARG A 185 4.58 -10.23 -0.11
N PRO A 186 3.72 -10.95 0.62
CA PRO A 186 4.06 -11.48 1.92
C PRO A 186 5.16 -12.55 1.86
N LEU A 187 5.87 -12.71 2.97
CA LEU A 187 6.91 -13.75 3.15
C LEU A 187 6.29 -14.98 3.80
N PRO A 188 6.64 -16.22 3.37
CA PRO A 188 6.28 -17.43 4.09
C PRO A 188 6.97 -17.49 5.47
N PRO A 189 6.52 -18.33 6.40
CA PRO A 189 5.44 -19.32 6.23
C PRO A 189 4.05 -18.66 6.25
N PHE A 190 3.15 -19.20 5.44
CA PHE A 190 1.74 -18.81 5.46
C PHE A 190 0.95 -19.68 6.44
N GLY A 191 -0.19 -19.18 6.90
CA GLY A 191 -1.08 -19.91 7.78
C GLY A 191 -1.72 -21.15 7.10
N THR A 192 -2.48 -21.91 7.89
CA THR A 192 -3.27 -23.01 7.36
C THR A 192 -4.39 -22.47 6.49
N VAL A 193 -4.45 -22.93 5.24
CA VAL A 193 -5.51 -22.54 4.31
C VAL A 193 -6.85 -23.06 4.81
N LYS A 194 -7.84 -22.15 4.89
CA LYS A 194 -9.21 -22.48 5.31
C LYS A 194 -9.88 -23.38 4.26
N THR A 195 -10.58 -24.42 4.73
CA THR A 195 -11.51 -25.15 3.87
C THR A 195 -12.81 -24.35 3.74
N PRO A 196 -13.26 -24.03 2.52
CA PRO A 196 -14.50 -23.28 2.31
C PRO A 196 -15.70 -23.93 2.97
N SER A 197 -16.63 -23.11 3.51
CA SER A 197 -17.88 -23.58 4.11
C SER A 197 -19.01 -23.54 3.09
N GLU A 198 -19.77 -24.65 2.98
CA GLU A 198 -20.91 -24.71 2.07
C GLU A 198 -22.16 -23.95 2.58
N LYS A 199 -22.27 -23.71 3.90
CA LYS A 199 -23.54 -23.22 4.50
C LYS A 199 -23.58 -21.72 4.74
N THR A 200 -22.49 -21.14 5.24
CA THR A 200 -22.36 -19.70 5.49
C THR A 200 -21.01 -19.26 5.01
N TRP A 201 -20.98 -18.29 4.13
CA TRP A 201 -19.75 -17.77 3.59
C TRP A 201 -19.61 -16.27 3.87
N THR A 202 -18.40 -15.78 3.89
CA THR A 202 -18.07 -14.43 4.33
C THR A 202 -17.28 -13.70 3.25
N VAL A 203 -17.74 -12.54 2.84
CA VAL A 203 -16.96 -11.60 2.04
C VAL A 203 -16.42 -10.50 2.93
N GLY A 204 -15.14 -10.17 2.80
CA GLY A 204 -14.53 -9.21 3.70
C GLY A 204 -13.67 -8.13 3.07
N PHE A 205 -13.54 -7.04 3.83
CA PHE A 205 -12.61 -5.97 3.59
C PHE A 205 -11.76 -5.77 4.84
N ILE A 206 -10.46 -6.07 4.76
CA ILE A 206 -9.52 -5.91 5.87
C ILE A 206 -8.55 -4.77 5.55
N GLY A 207 -8.48 -3.73 6.41
CA GLY A 207 -7.55 -2.60 6.28
C GLY A 207 -8.19 -1.22 6.30
N ARG A 208 -7.52 -0.22 5.73
CA ARG A 208 -7.93 1.20 5.82
C ARG A 208 -9.23 1.50 5.08
N VAL A 209 -10.28 1.86 5.83
CA VAL A 209 -11.62 2.20 5.35
C VAL A 209 -11.65 3.69 4.96
N ARG A 210 -11.39 3.99 3.68
CA ARG A 210 -11.22 5.38 3.19
C ARG A 210 -12.32 5.87 2.26
N ASP A 211 -13.04 4.95 1.61
CA ASP A 211 -13.97 5.27 0.53
C ASP A 211 -15.33 4.59 0.78
N LEU A 212 -16.34 5.40 1.06
CA LEU A 212 -17.70 4.91 1.28
C LEU A 212 -18.27 4.23 0.04
N LYS A 213 -17.99 4.75 -1.16
CA LYS A 213 -18.55 4.23 -2.42
C LYS A 213 -18.15 2.78 -2.70
N ALA A 214 -16.97 2.35 -2.26
CA ALA A 214 -16.55 0.97 -2.38
C ALA A 214 -17.47 0.02 -1.59
N PHE A 215 -17.95 0.47 -0.44
CA PHE A 215 -18.87 -0.32 0.39
C PHE A 215 -20.33 -0.19 -0.07
N GLU A 216 -20.74 0.94 -0.63
CA GLU A 216 -22.03 1.09 -1.30
C GLU A 216 -22.15 0.11 -2.48
N LEU A 217 -21.08 -0.04 -3.26
CA LEU A 217 -21.01 -1.03 -4.34
C LEU A 217 -21.08 -2.46 -3.80
N LEU A 218 -20.33 -2.78 -2.74
CA LEU A 218 -20.38 -4.11 -2.11
C LEU A 218 -21.78 -4.46 -1.62
N VAL A 219 -22.44 -3.55 -0.89
CA VAL A 219 -23.82 -3.73 -0.42
C VAL A 219 -24.76 -3.92 -1.60
N SER A 220 -24.65 -3.09 -2.63
CA SER A 220 -25.46 -3.21 -3.84
C SER A 220 -25.26 -4.57 -4.52
N ALA A 221 -23.99 -5.02 -4.62
CA ALA A 221 -23.64 -6.29 -5.22
C ALA A 221 -24.24 -7.49 -4.44
N VAL A 222 -24.09 -7.49 -3.11
CA VAL A 222 -24.68 -8.54 -2.26
C VAL A 222 -26.22 -8.57 -2.38
N LYS A 223 -26.86 -7.42 -2.52
CA LYS A 223 -28.31 -7.34 -2.72
C LYS A 223 -28.79 -7.89 -4.06
N THR A 224 -27.94 -7.99 -5.07
CA THR A 224 -28.30 -8.64 -6.36
C THR A 224 -28.43 -10.15 -6.24
N LEU A 225 -27.82 -10.76 -5.21
CA LEU A 225 -27.87 -12.20 -4.95
C LEU A 225 -29.21 -12.59 -4.30
N GLN A 226 -29.62 -13.83 -4.53
CA GLN A 226 -30.78 -14.39 -3.83
C GLN A 226 -30.54 -14.37 -2.31
N PRO A 227 -31.57 -14.17 -1.46
CA PRO A 227 -31.37 -14.05 -0.02
C PRO A 227 -30.58 -15.20 0.62
N HIS A 228 -30.76 -16.43 0.17
CA HIS A 228 -30.06 -17.61 0.68
C HIS A 228 -28.61 -17.75 0.17
N GLU A 229 -28.21 -16.98 -0.85
CA GLU A 229 -26.86 -16.96 -1.41
C GLU A 229 -26.02 -15.80 -0.86
N ARG A 230 -26.61 -14.89 -0.12
CA ARG A 230 -25.92 -13.69 0.38
C ARG A 230 -24.85 -14.06 1.41
N PRO A 231 -23.64 -13.51 1.28
CA PRO A 231 -22.59 -13.67 2.30
C PRO A 231 -22.86 -12.80 3.52
N LYS A 232 -22.24 -13.17 4.63
CA LYS A 232 -21.95 -12.23 5.70
C LYS A 232 -20.88 -11.23 5.24
N ILE A 233 -21.08 -9.95 5.48
CA ILE A 233 -20.06 -8.92 5.20
C ILE A 233 -19.21 -8.71 6.46
N ARG A 234 -17.88 -8.90 6.33
CA ARG A 234 -16.89 -8.66 7.40
C ARG A 234 -16.04 -7.44 7.06
N VAL A 235 -16.04 -6.42 7.90
CA VAL A 235 -15.16 -5.26 7.75
C VAL A 235 -14.30 -5.11 8.99
N ALA A 236 -12.96 -5.17 8.83
CA ALA A 236 -12.02 -4.88 9.90
C ALA A 236 -11.06 -3.76 9.48
N GLY A 237 -10.96 -2.73 10.32
CA GLY A 237 -10.09 -1.60 10.09
C GLY A 237 -10.70 -0.26 10.45
N ASP A 238 -9.85 0.76 10.35
CA ASP A 238 -10.23 2.15 10.60
C ASP A 238 -9.96 3.04 9.37
N GLY A 239 -10.39 4.28 9.43
CA GLY A 239 -10.14 5.26 8.38
C GLY A 239 -11.19 6.35 8.31
N THR A 240 -11.04 7.24 7.35
CA THR A 240 -11.88 8.44 7.22
C THR A 240 -13.35 8.15 6.91
N ALA A 241 -13.65 6.97 6.39
CA ALA A 241 -15.03 6.54 6.09
C ALA A 241 -15.58 5.49 7.07
N SER A 242 -14.80 5.01 8.05
CA SER A 242 -15.18 3.88 8.92
C SER A 242 -16.49 4.08 9.66
N ALA A 243 -16.73 5.28 10.23
CA ALA A 243 -17.99 5.57 10.92
C ALA A 243 -19.20 5.48 9.99
N LYS A 244 -19.09 6.07 8.77
CA LYS A 244 -20.19 6.04 7.79
C LYS A 244 -20.46 4.64 7.27
N VAL A 245 -19.38 3.86 7.01
CA VAL A 245 -19.50 2.46 6.58
C VAL A 245 -20.17 1.62 7.66
N ARG A 246 -19.78 1.79 8.93
CA ARG A 246 -20.40 1.11 10.05
C ARG A 246 -21.91 1.42 10.12
N THR A 247 -22.29 2.70 10.11
CA THR A 247 -23.70 3.10 10.14
C THR A 247 -24.47 2.45 8.99
N MET A 248 -24.00 2.59 7.75
CA MET A 248 -24.64 2.02 6.57
C MET A 248 -24.85 0.50 6.68
N LEU A 249 -23.84 -0.24 7.13
CA LEU A 249 -23.95 -1.70 7.27
C LEU A 249 -24.88 -2.10 8.41
N MET A 250 -24.87 -1.38 9.52
CA MET A 250 -25.79 -1.68 10.64
C MET A 250 -27.23 -1.37 10.29
N ASP A 251 -27.51 -0.29 9.54
CA ASP A 251 -28.85 0.02 9.02
C ASP A 251 -29.39 -1.13 8.14
N GLU A 252 -28.52 -1.71 7.29
CA GLU A 252 -28.91 -2.86 6.46
C GLU A 252 -29.16 -4.14 7.29
N VAL A 253 -28.41 -4.35 8.37
CA VAL A 253 -28.62 -5.46 9.30
C VAL A 253 -29.94 -5.28 10.06
N GLU A 254 -30.22 -4.08 10.58
CA GLU A 254 -31.48 -3.76 11.29
C GLU A 254 -32.70 -3.94 10.38
N ASN A 255 -32.56 -3.63 9.08
CA ASN A 255 -33.61 -3.85 8.09
C ASN A 255 -33.73 -5.33 7.64
N GLY A 256 -32.90 -6.24 8.16
CA GLY A 256 -32.93 -7.66 7.81
C GLY A 256 -32.50 -7.96 6.37
N THR A 257 -31.82 -7.04 5.69
CA THR A 257 -31.43 -7.18 4.28
C THR A 257 -30.15 -7.95 4.07
N LEU A 258 -29.21 -7.92 5.03
CA LEU A 258 -27.94 -8.65 5.01
C LEU A 258 -27.39 -8.88 6.43
N GLU A 259 -26.38 -9.72 6.54
CA GLU A 259 -25.60 -9.90 7.76
C GLU A 259 -24.25 -9.16 7.63
N ALA A 260 -23.85 -8.42 8.66
CA ALA A 260 -22.58 -7.75 8.66
C ALA A 260 -21.94 -7.71 10.05
N GLU A 261 -20.61 -7.71 10.06
CA GLU A 261 -19.79 -7.49 11.25
C GLU A 261 -18.71 -6.45 10.94
N VAL A 262 -18.63 -5.41 11.79
CA VAL A 262 -17.69 -4.32 11.61
C VAL A 262 -16.85 -4.16 12.89
N SER A 263 -15.55 -4.41 12.78
CA SER A 263 -14.57 -4.12 13.84
C SER A 263 -13.72 -2.88 13.50
N GLY A 264 -13.00 -2.38 14.52
CA GLY A 264 -12.10 -1.23 14.38
C GLY A 264 -10.69 -1.62 13.89
N ALA A 265 -9.72 -0.80 14.27
CA ALA A 265 -8.30 -1.06 14.02
C ALA A 265 -7.87 -2.40 14.64
N PHE A 266 -6.93 -3.04 13.98
CA PHE A 266 -6.34 -4.32 14.38
C PHE A 266 -4.81 -4.23 14.30
N SER A 267 -4.11 -5.17 14.95
CA SER A 267 -2.67 -5.27 14.83
C SER A 267 -2.25 -6.00 13.54
N GLN A 268 -1.00 -5.81 13.12
CA GLN A 268 -0.49 -6.55 11.95
C GLN A 268 -0.45 -8.06 12.21
N ASP A 269 -0.29 -8.46 13.47
CA ASP A 269 -0.24 -9.89 13.86
C ASP A 269 -1.61 -10.56 13.77
N ASP A 270 -2.71 -9.79 13.87
CA ASP A 270 -4.09 -10.29 13.75
C ASP A 270 -4.50 -10.49 12.27
N LEU A 271 -3.73 -9.95 11.32
CA LEU A 271 -4.12 -9.92 9.91
C LEU A 271 -4.37 -11.32 9.29
N PRO A 272 -3.52 -12.34 9.53
CA PRO A 272 -3.76 -13.68 9.00
C PRO A 272 -5.07 -14.29 9.51
N ASP A 273 -5.36 -14.15 10.80
CA ASP A 273 -6.58 -14.69 11.40
C ASP A 273 -7.83 -14.01 10.87
N LEU A 274 -7.80 -12.66 10.72
CA LEU A 274 -8.90 -11.91 10.13
C LEU A 274 -9.14 -12.30 8.66
N ILE A 275 -8.10 -12.60 7.89
CA ILE A 275 -8.25 -13.05 6.52
C ILE A 275 -8.79 -14.49 6.48
N ASN A 276 -8.37 -15.37 7.39
CA ASN A 276 -8.86 -16.74 7.48
C ASN A 276 -10.35 -16.83 7.85
N GLU A 277 -10.98 -15.77 8.36
CA GLU A 277 -12.44 -15.69 8.54
C GLU A 277 -13.19 -15.53 7.21
N LEU A 278 -12.50 -15.16 6.12
CA LEU A 278 -13.10 -14.83 4.83
C LEU A 278 -13.10 -16.02 3.87
N ASP A 279 -14.08 -16.07 2.98
CA ASP A 279 -14.10 -16.93 1.81
C ASP A 279 -13.71 -16.14 0.54
N VAL A 280 -14.02 -14.83 0.50
CA VAL A 280 -13.60 -13.93 -0.59
C VAL A 280 -13.16 -12.59 -0.03
N MET A 281 -12.02 -12.09 -0.47
CA MET A 281 -11.55 -10.74 -0.19
C MET A 281 -12.16 -9.74 -1.19
N TYR A 282 -12.81 -8.71 -0.69
CA TYR A 282 -13.26 -7.57 -1.49
C TYR A 282 -12.14 -6.52 -1.56
N ALA A 283 -11.47 -6.41 -2.70
CA ALA A 283 -10.34 -5.53 -2.92
C ALA A 283 -10.59 -4.53 -4.06
N MET A 284 -11.82 -3.99 -4.15
CA MET A 284 -12.18 -2.99 -5.14
C MET A 284 -12.00 -1.57 -4.61
N TYR A 285 -11.63 -0.65 -5.50
CA TYR A 285 -11.31 0.74 -5.20
C TYR A 285 -11.93 1.68 -6.21
N ALA A 286 -12.44 2.84 -5.77
CA ALA A 286 -12.97 3.83 -6.68
C ALA A 286 -11.91 4.27 -7.72
N PRO A 287 -12.22 4.26 -9.03
CA PRO A 287 -11.29 4.64 -10.09
C PRO A 287 -10.75 6.08 -9.96
N LEU A 288 -11.49 6.95 -9.28
CA LEU A 288 -11.05 8.32 -8.95
C LEU A 288 -9.83 8.36 -8.01
N ARG A 289 -9.49 7.26 -7.34
CA ARG A 289 -8.17 7.07 -6.73
C ARG A 289 -7.14 6.91 -7.86
N GLY A 290 -6.61 8.03 -8.33
CA GLY A 290 -5.84 8.12 -9.56
C GLY A 290 -4.61 7.22 -9.67
N ASN A 291 -4.16 6.62 -8.56
CA ASN A 291 -3.06 5.66 -8.56
C ASN A 291 -3.48 4.24 -8.98
N ILE A 292 -4.73 3.83 -8.76
CA ILE A 292 -5.21 2.48 -9.13
C ILE A 292 -5.11 2.27 -10.65
N LEU A 293 -5.63 3.22 -11.42
CA LEU A 293 -5.53 3.18 -12.89
C LEU A 293 -4.11 3.46 -13.43
N GLN A 294 -3.17 3.86 -12.56
CA GLN A 294 -1.78 4.15 -12.92
C GLN A 294 -0.80 3.07 -12.43
N GLY A 295 -1.30 1.93 -11.99
CA GLY A 295 -0.51 0.76 -11.70
C GLY A 295 -0.24 0.48 -10.22
N ALA A 296 -0.98 1.10 -9.29
CA ALA A 296 -0.89 0.69 -7.88
C ALA A 296 -1.37 -0.75 -7.69
N LEU A 297 -0.63 -1.53 -6.91
CA LEU A 297 -1.00 -2.88 -6.48
C LEU A 297 -1.33 -2.87 -4.99
N PRO A 298 -2.61 -2.92 -4.62
CA PRO A 298 -3.03 -3.04 -3.23
C PRO A 298 -2.56 -4.36 -2.60
N VAL A 299 -1.99 -4.27 -1.42
CA VAL A 299 -1.42 -5.42 -0.68
C VAL A 299 -2.45 -6.49 -0.34
N LYS A 300 -3.71 -6.09 -0.11
CA LYS A 300 -4.80 -6.99 0.33
C LYS A 300 -5.00 -8.24 -0.51
N MET A 301 -4.85 -8.12 -1.83
CA MET A 301 -4.98 -9.27 -2.74
C MET A 301 -3.88 -10.29 -2.48
N PHE A 302 -2.65 -9.84 -2.26
CA PHE A 302 -1.53 -10.74 -1.95
C PHE A 302 -1.64 -11.34 -0.55
N ASP A 303 -2.05 -10.51 0.44
CA ASP A 303 -2.26 -10.99 1.81
C ASP A 303 -3.38 -12.05 1.86
N ALA A 304 -4.46 -11.83 1.10
CA ALA A 304 -5.55 -12.78 0.96
C ALA A 304 -5.09 -14.09 0.30
N ALA A 305 -4.39 -13.99 -0.83
CA ALA A 305 -3.88 -15.14 -1.56
C ALA A 305 -2.88 -15.97 -0.74
N ALA A 306 -2.08 -15.33 0.12
CA ALA A 306 -1.19 -16.01 1.06
C ALA A 306 -1.92 -16.88 2.09
N GLN A 307 -3.20 -16.62 2.33
CA GLN A 307 -4.09 -17.42 3.19
C GLN A 307 -5.06 -18.31 2.38
N GLY A 308 -4.85 -18.41 1.05
CA GLY A 308 -5.71 -19.19 0.18
C GLY A 308 -7.03 -18.52 -0.21
N VAL A 309 -7.25 -17.26 0.15
CA VAL A 309 -8.50 -16.51 -0.07
C VAL A 309 -8.45 -15.78 -1.41
N PRO A 310 -9.36 -16.05 -2.34
CA PRO A 310 -9.45 -15.34 -3.61
C PRO A 310 -9.96 -13.91 -3.43
N SER A 311 -9.68 -13.03 -4.40
CA SER A 311 -10.08 -11.63 -4.35
C SER A 311 -10.98 -11.23 -5.51
N VAL A 312 -11.96 -10.35 -5.26
CA VAL A 312 -12.63 -9.56 -6.30
C VAL A 312 -11.94 -8.20 -6.38
N VAL A 313 -11.47 -7.84 -7.57
CA VAL A 313 -10.66 -6.65 -7.84
C VAL A 313 -11.20 -5.85 -9.01
N ASN A 314 -10.72 -4.62 -9.21
CA ASN A 314 -11.09 -3.82 -10.38
C ASN A 314 -10.49 -4.41 -11.66
N ASP A 315 -11.28 -4.43 -12.74
CA ASP A 315 -10.79 -4.61 -14.11
C ASP A 315 -10.19 -3.31 -14.68
N GLY A 316 -9.64 -3.41 -15.91
CA GLY A 316 -9.08 -2.25 -16.62
C GLY A 316 -7.90 -1.59 -15.92
N CYS A 317 -7.23 -2.29 -15.04
CA CYS A 317 -6.03 -1.84 -14.34
C CYS A 317 -5.08 -3.00 -14.02
N LEU A 318 -3.84 -2.69 -13.69
CA LEU A 318 -2.79 -3.69 -13.42
C LEU A 318 -3.18 -4.72 -12.35
N MET A 319 -3.94 -4.31 -11.34
CA MET A 319 -4.39 -5.22 -10.28
C MET A 319 -5.30 -6.32 -10.84
N GLY A 320 -6.22 -5.96 -11.76
CA GLY A 320 -7.09 -6.93 -12.44
C GLY A 320 -6.30 -7.89 -13.31
N ASP A 321 -5.43 -7.35 -14.17
CA ASP A 321 -4.58 -8.15 -15.06
C ASP A 321 -3.72 -9.15 -14.25
N LEU A 322 -3.19 -8.73 -13.11
CA LEU A 322 -2.37 -9.57 -12.25
C LEU A 322 -3.19 -10.62 -11.51
N ALA A 323 -4.36 -10.24 -10.99
CA ALA A 323 -5.26 -11.18 -10.31
C ALA A 323 -5.65 -12.35 -11.22
N GLU A 324 -5.98 -12.05 -12.48
CA GLU A 324 -6.35 -13.08 -13.46
C GLU A 324 -5.15 -13.90 -13.94
N SER A 325 -4.01 -13.25 -14.24
CA SER A 325 -2.83 -13.94 -14.75
C SER A 325 -2.18 -14.89 -13.74
N GLU A 326 -2.27 -14.58 -12.45
CA GLU A 326 -1.73 -15.42 -11.37
C GLU A 326 -2.82 -16.31 -10.70
N GLY A 327 -4.07 -16.23 -11.15
CA GLY A 327 -5.18 -16.99 -10.56
C GLY A 327 -5.52 -16.60 -9.12
N LEU A 328 -5.36 -15.33 -8.75
CA LEU A 328 -5.60 -14.84 -7.39
C LEU A 328 -7.04 -14.34 -7.16
N GLY A 329 -7.88 -14.36 -8.20
CA GLY A 329 -9.26 -13.91 -8.11
C GLY A 329 -9.86 -13.50 -9.45
N LYS A 330 -10.87 -12.65 -9.41
CA LYS A 330 -11.58 -12.13 -10.58
C LYS A 330 -11.56 -10.63 -10.68
N ALA A 331 -11.30 -10.11 -11.88
CA ALA A 331 -11.40 -8.70 -12.21
C ALA A 331 -12.82 -8.36 -12.68
N VAL A 332 -13.40 -7.25 -12.17
CA VAL A 332 -14.77 -6.83 -12.44
C VAL A 332 -14.85 -5.32 -12.63
N ALA A 333 -15.75 -4.87 -13.50
CA ALA A 333 -16.00 -3.45 -13.72
C ALA A 333 -16.50 -2.77 -12.45
N TRP A 334 -15.99 -1.56 -12.17
CA TRP A 334 -16.30 -0.82 -10.94
C TRP A 334 -17.80 -0.55 -10.78
N ASP A 335 -18.51 -0.15 -11.78
CA ASP A 335 -19.89 0.30 -11.65
C ASP A 335 -20.93 -0.84 -11.88
N ASP A 336 -20.50 -2.10 -11.95
CA ASP A 336 -21.37 -3.25 -12.20
C ASP A 336 -21.60 -4.10 -10.95
N ALA A 337 -22.60 -3.71 -10.16
CA ALA A 337 -22.97 -4.43 -8.94
C ALA A 337 -23.41 -5.89 -9.22
N VAL A 338 -24.01 -6.17 -10.36
CA VAL A 338 -24.43 -7.54 -10.74
C VAL A 338 -23.21 -8.40 -11.00
N ALA A 339 -22.27 -7.91 -11.81
CA ALA A 339 -21.03 -8.63 -12.10
C ALA A 339 -20.20 -8.83 -10.84
N VAL A 340 -20.10 -7.83 -9.95
CA VAL A 340 -19.45 -7.98 -8.64
C VAL A 340 -20.11 -9.09 -7.82
N GLY A 341 -21.45 -9.09 -7.70
CA GLY A 341 -22.19 -10.12 -6.96
C GLY A 341 -21.94 -11.53 -7.52
N GLN A 342 -21.97 -11.68 -8.84
CA GLN A 342 -21.70 -12.95 -9.51
C GLN A 342 -20.24 -13.41 -9.32
N ALA A 343 -19.28 -12.49 -9.37
CA ALA A 343 -17.88 -12.80 -9.12
C ALA A 343 -17.64 -13.28 -7.68
N LEU A 344 -18.25 -12.61 -6.70
CA LEU A 344 -18.23 -13.01 -5.29
C LEU A 344 -18.77 -14.43 -5.12
N LEU A 345 -19.95 -14.70 -5.70
CA LEU A 345 -20.59 -16.02 -5.63
C LEU A 345 -19.73 -17.13 -6.31
N ALA A 346 -19.12 -16.82 -7.44
CA ALA A 346 -18.27 -17.76 -8.16
C ALA A 346 -16.99 -18.11 -7.41
N LEU A 347 -16.45 -17.19 -6.61
CA LEU A 347 -15.21 -17.38 -5.85
C LEU A 347 -15.41 -17.99 -4.45
N ARG A 348 -16.64 -18.11 -3.96
CA ARG A 348 -16.95 -18.49 -2.56
C ARG A 348 -16.35 -19.82 -2.10
N ALA A 349 -16.13 -20.75 -3.02
CA ALA A 349 -15.58 -22.08 -2.75
C ALA A 349 -14.19 -22.29 -3.37
N GLU A 350 -13.64 -21.26 -3.99
CA GLU A 350 -12.31 -21.30 -4.59
C GLU A 350 -11.22 -21.15 -3.51
N VAL A 351 -10.12 -21.84 -3.73
CA VAL A 351 -8.88 -21.68 -2.95
C VAL A 351 -7.77 -21.31 -3.92
N VAL A 352 -7.05 -20.25 -3.62
CA VAL A 352 -5.97 -19.75 -4.48
C VAL A 352 -4.60 -19.98 -3.83
N GLU A 353 -3.55 -19.97 -4.63
CA GLU A 353 -2.18 -20.13 -4.16
C GLU A 353 -1.32 -18.95 -4.59
N LEU A 354 -0.65 -18.31 -3.64
CA LEU A 354 0.33 -17.27 -3.91
C LEU A 354 1.68 -17.89 -4.29
N GLN A 355 1.88 -18.19 -5.57
CA GLN A 355 3.13 -18.79 -6.06
C GLN A 355 4.32 -17.83 -5.99
N ALA A 356 4.12 -16.57 -6.35
CA ALA A 356 5.14 -15.53 -6.30
C ALA A 356 5.12 -14.79 -4.96
N THR A 357 6.03 -15.15 -4.07
CA THR A 357 6.10 -14.66 -2.68
C THR A 357 7.10 -13.53 -2.49
N GLY A 358 7.19 -13.01 -1.26
CA GLY A 358 8.20 -12.04 -0.85
C GLY A 358 9.64 -12.54 -0.99
N GLU A 359 9.89 -13.85 -1.09
CA GLU A 359 11.22 -14.41 -1.37
C GLU A 359 11.69 -14.07 -2.79
N ARG A 360 10.81 -14.18 -3.80
CA ARG A 360 11.09 -13.70 -5.15
C ARG A 360 11.44 -12.22 -5.14
N GLU A 361 10.71 -11.43 -4.38
CA GLU A 361 10.94 -9.99 -4.28
C GLU A 361 12.27 -9.67 -3.56
N HIS A 362 12.67 -10.49 -2.59
CA HIS A 362 14.00 -10.37 -1.97
C HIS A 362 15.14 -10.61 -2.98
N GLN A 363 15.03 -11.61 -3.82
CA GLN A 363 16.03 -11.86 -4.88
C GLN A 363 16.08 -10.71 -5.89
N ARG A 364 14.93 -10.17 -6.30
CA ARG A 364 14.86 -8.97 -7.15
C ARG A 364 15.50 -7.76 -6.50
N TRP A 365 15.25 -7.59 -5.20
CA TRP A 365 15.83 -6.50 -4.41
C TRP A 365 17.37 -6.63 -4.33
N LEU A 366 17.89 -7.83 -4.06
CA LEU A 366 19.34 -8.08 -4.05
C LEU A 366 19.98 -7.74 -5.40
N ALA A 367 19.37 -8.16 -6.50
CA ALA A 367 19.84 -7.83 -7.84
C ALA A 367 19.80 -6.32 -8.11
N ALA A 368 18.71 -5.63 -7.75
CA ALA A 368 18.56 -4.19 -7.93
C ALA A 368 19.54 -3.36 -7.08
N MET A 369 19.92 -3.88 -5.92
CA MET A 369 20.82 -3.21 -4.97
C MET A 369 22.30 -3.59 -5.17
N ALA A 370 22.62 -4.54 -6.05
CA ALA A 370 23.97 -5.10 -6.16
C ALA A 370 25.07 -4.04 -6.36
N GLU A 371 24.86 -3.09 -7.27
CA GLU A 371 25.85 -2.01 -7.52
C GLU A 371 25.96 -1.05 -6.33
N VAL A 372 24.83 -0.72 -5.68
CA VAL A 372 24.82 0.16 -4.51
C VAL A 372 25.52 -0.51 -3.33
N LEU A 373 25.28 -1.80 -3.10
CA LEU A 373 25.90 -2.57 -2.01
C LEU A 373 27.40 -2.78 -2.27
N ALA A 374 27.81 -3.02 -3.51
CA ALA A 374 29.22 -3.13 -3.88
C ALA A 374 29.97 -1.81 -3.68
N PHE A 375 29.34 -0.67 -3.91
CA PHE A 375 29.93 0.65 -3.65
C PHE A 375 30.14 0.94 -2.16
N LEU A 376 29.39 0.30 -1.27
CA LEU A 376 29.45 0.51 0.17
C LEU A 376 30.50 -0.39 0.88
N GLN A 377 31.02 -1.41 0.19
CA GLN A 377 32.09 -2.29 0.67
C GLN A 377 33.46 -1.68 0.39
#